data_1b81c8e97502253cf3e8ed4fd231c054
#
_entry.id   1b81c8e97502253cf3e8ed4fd231c054
#
_cell.length_a   1.000
_cell.length_b   1.000
_cell.length_c   1.000
_cell.angle_alpha   90.00
_cell.angle_beta   90.00
_cell.angle_gamma   90.00
#
_symmetry.space_group_name_H-M   'P 1'
#
loop_
_entity.id
_entity.type
_entity.pdbx_description
1 polymer ?
#
loop_
_entity_poly.entity_id
_entity_poly.type
_entity_poly.pdbx_seq_one_letter_code
_entity_poly.pdbx_strand_id
1 'polypeptide(L)'
;MIELQELKSYDDLPSISLDDVQGNPFTEYLNLCFGLILDDIAKRTGKETELFDNMSTNEEYVIKEHEIQESLFSSLESIDYAIHFIESYGEKDYLKSDFIPFEKFAAYHYDVVCHKVSTVKDLFFKLTNHTYNLELGNEECKWKNIKKNENT
;
A
#
# COMPACT_ATOMS: atom_id res chain seq x y z
N MET A 1 25.85 -6.62 7.64
CA MET A 1 25.63 -7.72 6.68
C MET A 1 24.58 -8.63 7.31
N ILE A 2 23.33 -8.48 6.88
CA ILE A 2 22.23 -9.36 7.32
C ILE A 2 22.38 -10.62 6.46
N GLU A 3 22.76 -11.74 7.06
CA GLU A 3 22.72 -13.04 6.41
C GLU A 3 21.26 -13.33 6.05
N LEU A 4 20.97 -13.36 4.75
CA LEU A 4 19.73 -13.93 4.23
C LEU A 4 19.74 -15.42 4.57
N GLN A 5 19.11 -15.79 5.68
CA GLN A 5 18.79 -17.19 5.94
C GLN A 5 17.89 -17.65 4.77
N GLU A 6 18.31 -18.72 4.11
CA GLU A 6 17.49 -19.38 3.09
C GLU A 6 16.15 -19.78 3.74
N LEU A 7 15.07 -19.14 3.32
CA LEU A 7 13.72 -19.55 3.68
C LEU A 7 13.48 -20.95 3.13
N LYS A 8 13.40 -21.93 4.03
CA LYS A 8 13.26 -23.35 3.67
C LYS A 8 11.84 -23.77 3.32
N SER A 9 10.84 -22.95 3.68
CA SER A 9 9.42 -23.20 3.41
C SER A 9 8.62 -21.89 3.45
N TYR A 10 7.48 -21.85 2.76
CA TYR A 10 6.49 -20.77 2.88
C TYR A 10 5.93 -20.64 4.30
N ASP A 11 5.94 -21.74 5.07
CA ASP A 11 5.46 -21.77 6.46
C ASP A 11 6.41 -21.04 7.44
N ASP A 12 7.64 -20.72 6.99
CA ASP A 12 8.63 -19.97 7.78
C ASP A 12 8.49 -18.45 7.64
N LEU A 13 7.59 -17.98 6.76
CA LEU A 13 7.30 -16.54 6.63
C LEU A 13 6.45 -16.10 7.84
N PRO A 14 6.87 -15.03 8.54
CA PRO A 14 6.01 -14.47 9.58
C PRO A 14 4.68 -14.03 8.93
N SER A 15 3.57 -14.49 9.48
CA SER A 15 2.25 -13.99 9.10
C SER A 15 2.16 -12.53 9.57
N ILE A 16 2.38 -11.60 8.66
CA ILE A 16 2.13 -10.18 8.92
C ILE A 16 0.65 -9.97 8.73
N SER A 17 -0.09 -9.75 9.80
CA SER A 17 -1.49 -9.38 9.71
C SER A 17 -1.64 -7.92 9.28
N LEU A 18 -2.76 -7.60 8.63
CA LEU A 18 -3.10 -6.21 8.29
C LEU A 18 -3.16 -5.34 9.56
N ASP A 19 -3.62 -5.92 10.67
CA ASP A 19 -3.69 -5.28 11.99
C ASP A 19 -2.28 -4.90 12.50
N ASP A 20 -1.25 -5.73 12.23
CA ASP A 20 0.14 -5.42 12.61
C ASP A 20 0.68 -4.20 11.85
N VAL A 21 0.19 -3.97 10.63
CA VAL A 21 0.61 -2.83 9.80
C VAL A 21 -0.18 -1.58 10.16
N GLN A 22 -1.50 -1.70 10.39
CA GLN A 22 -2.37 -0.58 10.77
C GLN A 22 -2.11 -0.09 12.19
N GLY A 23 -1.80 -1.00 13.12
CA GLY A 23 -1.43 -0.66 14.51
C GLY A 23 0.03 -0.22 14.68
N ASN A 24 0.76 0.02 13.59
CA ASN A 24 2.14 0.49 13.68
C ASN A 24 2.18 1.94 14.19
N PRO A 25 2.96 2.26 15.25
CA PRO A 25 3.07 3.62 15.79
C PRO A 25 3.47 4.68 14.75
N PHE A 26 4.21 4.30 13.73
CA PHE A 26 4.58 5.19 12.63
C PHE A 26 3.38 5.58 11.76
N THR A 27 2.50 4.61 11.46
CA THR A 27 1.25 4.85 10.72
C THR A 27 0.31 5.78 11.51
N GLU A 28 0.14 5.51 12.80
CA GLU A 28 -0.66 6.38 13.69
C GLU A 28 -0.10 7.80 13.75
N TYR A 29 1.23 7.92 13.84
CA TYR A 29 1.90 9.22 13.84
C TYR A 29 1.70 9.99 12.53
N LEU A 30 1.82 9.33 11.39
CA LEU A 30 1.58 9.97 10.08
C LEU A 30 0.11 10.40 9.92
N ASN A 31 -0.83 9.58 10.34
CA ASN A 31 -2.26 9.94 10.31
C ASN A 31 -2.55 11.15 11.20
N LEU A 32 -1.92 11.22 12.37
CA LEU A 32 -2.01 12.39 13.25
C LEU A 32 -1.41 13.64 12.58
N CYS A 33 -0.21 13.54 12.01
CA CYS A 33 0.44 14.65 11.30
C CYS A 33 -0.41 15.13 10.13
N PHE A 34 -0.96 14.21 9.34
CA PHE A 34 -1.86 14.53 8.23
C PHE A 34 -3.10 15.29 8.72
N GLY A 35 -3.76 14.81 9.77
CA GLY A 35 -4.92 15.48 10.36
C GLY A 35 -4.60 16.89 10.87
N LEU A 36 -3.46 17.08 11.53
CA LEU A 36 -3.01 18.39 12.01
C LEU A 36 -2.70 19.36 10.87
N ILE A 37 -2.10 18.89 9.78
CA ILE A 37 -1.81 19.69 8.59
C ILE A 37 -3.12 20.13 7.93
N LEU A 38 -4.08 19.24 7.74
CA LEU A 38 -5.38 19.60 7.16
C LEU A 38 -6.12 20.64 8.02
N ASP A 39 -6.11 20.46 9.34
CA ASP A 39 -6.74 21.42 10.28
C ASP A 39 -6.06 22.79 10.22
N ASP A 40 -4.73 22.84 10.12
CA ASP A 40 -3.99 24.10 9.98
C ASP A 40 -4.27 24.80 8.64
N ILE A 41 -4.28 24.04 7.53
CA ILE A 41 -4.63 24.58 6.20
C ILE A 41 -6.05 25.10 6.20
N ALA A 42 -7.02 24.38 6.76
CA ALA A 42 -8.41 24.79 6.86
C ALA A 42 -8.56 26.10 7.65
N LYS A 43 -7.81 26.26 8.76
CA LYS A 43 -7.78 27.50 9.55
C LYS A 43 -7.16 28.67 8.80
N ARG A 44 -6.11 28.45 8.04
CA ARG A 44 -5.42 29.51 7.28
C ARG A 44 -6.23 29.98 6.06
N THR A 45 -6.86 29.05 5.34
CA THR A 45 -7.59 29.35 4.10
C THR A 45 -9.03 29.78 4.34
N GLY A 46 -9.62 29.38 5.47
CA GLY A 46 -11.04 29.60 5.78
C GLY A 46 -12.00 28.89 4.84
N LYS A 47 -11.51 27.99 3.98
CA LYS A 47 -12.28 27.27 2.98
C LYS A 47 -11.82 25.81 2.93
N GLU A 48 -12.72 24.89 3.16
CA GLU A 48 -12.46 23.46 3.02
C GLU A 48 -12.15 23.01 1.57
N THR A 49 -12.56 23.80 0.58
CA THR A 49 -12.44 23.47 -0.85
C THR A 49 -11.13 23.88 -1.52
N GLU A 50 -10.31 24.70 -0.85
CA GLU A 50 -9.03 25.18 -1.38
C GLU A 50 -7.84 24.68 -0.55
N LEU A 51 -8.00 23.51 0.10
CA LEU A 51 -7.00 22.96 1.02
C LEU A 51 -5.62 22.77 0.37
N PHE A 52 -5.57 22.50 -0.92
CA PHE A 52 -4.34 22.13 -1.62
C PHE A 52 -3.67 23.28 -2.37
N ASP A 53 -4.30 24.47 -2.49
CA ASP A 53 -3.80 25.55 -3.35
C ASP A 53 -2.67 26.41 -2.71
N ASN A 54 -2.44 26.28 -1.40
CA ASN A 54 -1.47 27.10 -0.65
C ASN A 54 -0.65 26.30 0.37
N MET A 55 -0.26 25.09 0.00
CA MET A 55 0.58 24.24 0.86
C MET A 55 2.04 24.67 0.80
N SER A 56 2.74 24.54 1.91
CA SER A 56 4.19 24.58 1.94
C SER A 56 4.77 23.27 1.40
N THR A 57 6.02 23.29 0.97
CA THR A 57 6.73 22.09 0.49
C THR A 57 6.73 20.94 1.51
N ASN A 58 6.80 21.24 2.80
CA ASN A 58 6.74 20.22 3.84
C ASN A 58 5.35 19.59 3.98
N GLU A 59 4.30 20.40 3.84
CA GLU A 59 2.91 19.92 3.87
C GLU A 59 2.63 19.04 2.65
N GLU A 60 3.06 19.47 1.45
CA GLU A 60 2.98 18.65 0.24
C GLU A 60 3.69 17.31 0.40
N TYR A 61 4.87 17.33 1.04
CA TYR A 61 5.64 16.11 1.31
C TYR A 61 4.85 15.13 2.18
N VAL A 62 4.30 15.58 3.31
CA VAL A 62 3.55 14.71 4.22
C VAL A 62 2.27 14.20 3.60
N ILE A 63 1.54 15.03 2.84
CA ILE A 63 0.34 14.62 2.14
C ILE A 63 0.66 13.55 1.11
N LYS A 64 1.73 13.72 0.36
CA LYS A 64 2.16 12.73 -0.64
C LYS A 64 2.56 11.40 -0.03
N GLU A 65 3.26 11.44 1.10
CA GLU A 65 3.62 10.24 1.87
C GLU A 65 2.37 9.49 2.31
N HIS A 66 1.39 10.21 2.85
CA HIS A 66 0.12 9.65 3.29
C HIS A 66 -0.68 9.02 2.13
N GLU A 67 -0.78 9.69 0.96
CA GLU A 67 -1.45 9.15 -0.22
C GLU A 67 -0.83 7.82 -0.68
N ILE A 68 0.49 7.71 -0.68
CA ILE A 68 1.19 6.48 -1.06
C ILE A 68 0.90 5.37 -0.03
N GLN A 69 0.91 5.69 1.26
CA GLN A 69 0.58 4.74 2.32
C GLN A 69 -0.86 4.23 2.22
N GLU A 70 -1.84 5.12 2.08
CA GLU A 70 -3.24 4.74 1.92
C GLU A 70 -3.45 3.82 0.71
N SER A 71 -2.78 4.13 -0.40
CA SER A 71 -2.81 3.28 -1.59
C SER A 71 -2.18 1.91 -1.35
N LEU A 72 -1.12 1.85 -0.53
CA LEU A 72 -0.47 0.61 -0.14
C LEU A 72 -1.40 -0.26 0.72
N PHE A 73 -2.01 0.33 1.76
CA PHE A 73 -2.96 -0.38 2.63
C PHE A 73 -4.17 -0.89 1.87
N SER A 74 -4.80 -0.06 1.05
CA SER A 74 -5.92 -0.47 0.20
C SER A 74 -5.56 -1.63 -0.75
N SER A 75 -4.31 -1.67 -1.21
CA SER A 75 -3.83 -2.77 -2.07
C SER A 75 -3.62 -4.05 -1.27
N LEU A 76 -3.09 -3.97 -0.05
CA LEU A 76 -2.93 -5.11 0.87
C LEU A 76 -4.29 -5.67 1.30
N GLU A 77 -5.26 -4.82 1.69
CA GLU A 77 -6.64 -5.23 1.98
C GLU A 77 -7.28 -5.95 0.79
N SER A 78 -7.06 -5.46 -0.42
CA SER A 78 -7.61 -6.09 -1.63
C SER A 78 -7.06 -7.50 -1.84
N ILE A 79 -5.79 -7.75 -1.46
CA ILE A 79 -5.16 -9.08 -1.49
C ILE A 79 -5.82 -9.98 -0.44
N ASP A 80 -5.95 -9.49 0.78
CA ASP A 80 -6.56 -10.22 1.89
C ASP A 80 -8.00 -10.64 1.57
N TYR A 81 -8.82 -9.70 1.09
CA TYR A 81 -10.19 -10.01 0.65
C TYR A 81 -10.22 -11.04 -0.48
N ALA A 82 -9.33 -10.93 -1.47
CA ALA A 82 -9.30 -11.89 -2.57
C ALA A 82 -8.97 -13.31 -2.09
N ILE A 83 -8.02 -13.45 -1.16
CA ILE A 83 -7.67 -14.72 -0.53
C ILE A 83 -8.86 -15.26 0.27
N HIS A 84 -9.45 -14.42 1.13
CA HIS A 84 -10.61 -14.80 1.94
C HIS A 84 -11.79 -15.25 1.09
N PHE A 85 -12.05 -14.60 -0.05
CA PHE A 85 -13.11 -15.04 -0.97
C PHE A 85 -12.82 -16.40 -1.57
N ILE A 86 -11.58 -16.71 -1.94
CA ILE A 86 -11.20 -18.04 -2.43
C ILE A 86 -11.46 -19.11 -1.34
N GLU A 87 -11.01 -18.86 -0.12
CA GLU A 87 -11.16 -19.78 1.02
C GLU A 87 -12.63 -20.02 1.38
N SER A 88 -13.44 -18.98 1.37
CA SER A 88 -14.86 -19.03 1.76
C SER A 88 -15.80 -19.48 0.64
N TYR A 89 -15.30 -19.81 -0.56
CA TYR A 89 -16.16 -20.20 -1.70
C TYR A 89 -17.14 -21.33 -1.36
N GLY A 90 -16.69 -22.34 -0.62
CA GLY A 90 -17.51 -23.49 -0.24
C GLY A 90 -18.66 -23.17 0.72
N GLU A 91 -18.60 -22.05 1.41
CA GLU A 91 -19.57 -21.60 2.41
C GLU A 91 -20.73 -20.78 1.81
N LYS A 92 -20.57 -20.32 0.58
CA LYS A 92 -21.52 -19.41 -0.08
C LYS A 92 -22.46 -20.17 -1.01
N ASP A 93 -23.65 -20.53 -0.52
CA ASP A 93 -24.65 -21.30 -1.29
C ASP A 93 -25.10 -20.58 -2.56
N TYR A 94 -25.13 -19.24 -2.59
CA TYR A 94 -25.49 -18.46 -3.78
C TYR A 94 -24.46 -18.60 -4.91
N LEU A 95 -23.18 -18.80 -4.62
CA LEU A 95 -22.16 -19.05 -5.65
C LEU A 95 -22.36 -20.39 -6.33
N LYS A 96 -22.86 -21.40 -5.56
CA LYS A 96 -23.20 -22.71 -6.10
C LYS A 96 -24.47 -22.67 -6.95
N SER A 97 -25.46 -21.84 -6.58
CA SER A 97 -26.72 -21.70 -7.30
C SER A 97 -26.57 -21.03 -8.66
N ASP A 98 -25.60 -20.08 -8.78
CA ASP A 98 -25.38 -19.32 -10.01
C ASP A 98 -24.42 -20.01 -11.00
N PHE A 99 -24.08 -21.27 -10.75
CA PHE A 99 -23.21 -22.07 -11.62
C PHE A 99 -21.87 -21.45 -11.96
N ILE A 100 -21.27 -20.70 -11.03
CA ILE A 100 -19.89 -20.22 -11.19
C ILE A 100 -18.96 -21.34 -10.71
N PRO A 101 -18.23 -22.03 -11.59
CA PRO A 101 -17.28 -23.07 -11.17
C PRO A 101 -16.18 -22.47 -10.30
N PHE A 102 -15.73 -23.23 -9.30
CA PHE A 102 -14.64 -22.82 -8.40
C PHE A 102 -13.42 -22.35 -9.17
N GLU A 103 -13.05 -23.05 -10.24
CA GLU A 103 -11.86 -22.72 -11.03
C GLU A 103 -11.94 -21.31 -11.64
N LYS A 104 -13.12 -20.90 -12.11
CA LYS A 104 -13.32 -19.55 -12.66
C LYS A 104 -13.32 -18.49 -11.56
N PHE A 105 -13.95 -18.81 -10.44
CA PHE A 105 -13.98 -17.93 -9.28
C PHE A 105 -12.57 -17.70 -8.71
N ALA A 106 -11.85 -18.80 -8.47
CA ALA A 106 -10.47 -18.76 -7.98
C ALA A 106 -9.53 -18.05 -8.96
N ALA A 107 -9.65 -18.31 -10.27
CA ALA A 107 -8.84 -17.63 -11.28
C ALA A 107 -9.03 -16.12 -11.26
N TYR A 108 -10.28 -15.64 -11.15
CA TYR A 108 -10.57 -14.21 -11.05
C TYR A 108 -9.89 -13.57 -9.84
N HIS A 109 -10.05 -14.16 -8.66
CA HIS A 109 -9.44 -13.63 -7.44
C HIS A 109 -7.91 -13.77 -7.44
N TYR A 110 -7.36 -14.82 -8.05
CA TYR A 110 -5.93 -14.97 -8.24
C TYR A 110 -5.35 -13.86 -9.12
N ASP A 111 -6.03 -13.49 -10.20
CA ASP A 111 -5.64 -12.36 -11.05
C ASP A 111 -5.64 -11.05 -10.26
N VAL A 112 -6.63 -10.85 -9.38
CA VAL A 112 -6.66 -9.69 -8.47
C VAL A 112 -5.43 -9.68 -7.56
N VAL A 113 -5.10 -10.81 -6.93
CA VAL A 113 -3.90 -10.93 -6.08
C VAL A 113 -2.65 -10.60 -6.86
N CYS A 114 -2.43 -11.21 -8.03
CA CYS A 114 -1.25 -10.96 -8.86
C CYS A 114 -1.10 -9.48 -9.25
N HIS A 115 -2.21 -8.84 -9.65
CA HIS A 115 -2.22 -7.43 -10.00
C HIS A 115 -1.89 -6.55 -8.79
N LYS A 116 -2.51 -6.81 -7.64
CA LYS A 116 -2.29 -6.04 -6.42
C LYS A 116 -0.89 -6.22 -5.82
N VAL A 117 -0.32 -7.41 -5.89
CA VAL A 117 1.09 -7.65 -5.51
C VAL A 117 2.04 -6.80 -6.36
N SER A 118 1.78 -6.71 -7.68
CA SER A 118 2.55 -5.81 -8.55
C SER A 118 2.39 -4.35 -8.14
N THR A 119 1.17 -3.92 -7.83
CA THR A 119 0.87 -2.55 -7.36
C THR A 119 1.59 -2.24 -6.05
N VAL A 120 1.53 -3.15 -5.07
CA VAL A 120 2.23 -3.02 -3.78
C VAL A 120 3.73 -2.82 -4.00
N LYS A 121 4.34 -3.62 -4.86
CA LYS A 121 5.76 -3.47 -5.20
C LYS A 121 6.08 -2.09 -5.78
N ASP A 122 5.26 -1.61 -6.71
CA ASP A 122 5.48 -0.30 -7.34
C ASP A 122 5.26 0.85 -6.35
N LEU A 123 4.31 0.72 -5.42
CA LEU A 123 4.08 1.68 -4.34
C LEU A 123 5.26 1.71 -3.36
N PHE A 124 5.86 0.57 -3.02
CA PHE A 124 7.08 0.55 -2.21
C PHE A 124 8.24 1.28 -2.87
N PHE A 125 8.39 1.17 -4.19
CA PHE A 125 9.42 1.92 -4.90
C PHE A 125 9.14 3.42 -4.90
N LYS A 126 7.88 3.83 -5.06
CA LYS A 126 7.47 5.23 -4.96
C LYS A 126 7.69 5.78 -3.54
N LEU A 127 7.32 5.01 -2.53
CA LEU A 127 7.54 5.36 -1.13
C LEU A 127 9.03 5.55 -0.85
N THR A 128 9.88 4.61 -1.27
CA THR A 128 11.32 4.71 -1.14
C THR A 128 11.88 5.95 -1.84
N ASN A 129 11.45 6.20 -3.08
CA ASN A 129 11.84 7.39 -3.83
C ASN A 129 11.47 8.67 -3.10
N HIS A 130 10.27 8.73 -2.54
CA HIS A 130 9.77 9.90 -1.83
C HIS A 130 10.49 10.10 -0.49
N THR A 131 10.56 9.05 0.34
CA THR A 131 11.19 9.10 1.68
C THR A 131 12.68 9.48 1.62
N TYR A 132 13.41 8.97 0.63
CA TYR A 132 14.84 9.24 0.46
C TYR A 132 15.12 10.40 -0.51
N ASN A 133 14.09 11.07 -1.02
CA ASN A 133 14.19 12.18 -1.98
C ASN A 133 15.13 11.87 -3.15
N LEU A 134 14.95 10.72 -3.80
CA LEU A 134 15.84 10.26 -4.88
C LEU A 134 15.60 10.99 -6.21
N GLU A 135 14.58 11.86 -6.28
CA GLU A 135 14.20 12.67 -7.45
C GLU A 135 13.92 11.85 -8.73
N LEU A 136 13.57 10.56 -8.58
CA LEU A 136 13.21 9.71 -9.71
C LEU A 136 11.79 10.02 -10.20
N GLY A 137 11.60 10.14 -11.50
CA GLY A 137 10.27 10.21 -12.10
C GLY A 137 9.46 8.91 -11.86
N ASN A 138 8.13 8.96 -11.94
CA ASN A 138 7.26 7.82 -11.67
C ASN A 138 7.63 6.57 -12.49
N GLU A 139 8.00 6.74 -13.76
CA GLU A 139 8.41 5.65 -14.65
C GLU A 139 9.81 5.08 -14.31
N GLU A 140 10.59 5.83 -13.56
CA GLU A 140 11.94 5.50 -13.16
C GLU A 140 12.01 4.86 -11.77
N CYS A 141 10.93 4.88 -10.99
CA CYS A 141 10.82 4.25 -9.68
C CYS A 141 10.83 2.72 -9.81
N LYS A 142 11.99 2.17 -10.14
CA LYS A 142 12.25 0.74 -10.32
C LYS A 142 13.46 0.35 -9.50
N TRP A 143 13.46 -0.86 -8.97
CA TRP A 143 14.57 -1.39 -8.15
C TRP A 143 15.96 -1.09 -8.73
N LYS A 144 16.11 -1.27 -10.04
CA LYS A 144 17.38 -1.02 -10.73
C LYS A 144 17.89 0.41 -10.57
N ASN A 145 17.00 1.39 -10.58
CA ASN A 145 17.33 2.81 -10.48
C ASN A 145 17.54 3.23 -9.03
N ILE A 146 16.70 2.75 -8.12
CA ILE A 146 16.84 2.97 -6.67
C ILE A 146 18.21 2.46 -6.19
N LYS A 147 18.58 1.23 -6.57
CA LYS A 147 19.87 0.64 -6.20
C LYS A 147 21.09 1.41 -6.75
N LYS A 148 20.94 2.14 -7.84
CA LYS A 148 22.05 2.96 -8.36
C LYS A 148 22.32 4.18 -7.50
N ASN A 149 21.29 4.76 -6.90
CA ASN A 149 21.41 5.95 -6.06
C ASN A 149 21.96 5.66 -4.66
N GLU A 150 21.97 4.39 -4.20
CA GLU A 150 22.62 3.98 -2.94
C GLU A 150 24.17 4.11 -2.99
N ASN A 151 24.74 4.25 -4.17
CA ASN A 151 26.19 4.29 -4.38
C ASN A 151 26.72 5.69 -4.71
N THR A 152 25.92 6.74 -4.55
CA THR A 152 26.31 8.14 -4.73
C THR A 152 26.23 8.89 -3.42
#